data_510bb6fb3504cc1406e517786babf63a
#
_entry.id   510bb6fb3504cc1406e517786babf63a
#
_cell.length_a   1.000
_cell.length_b   1.000
_cell.length_c   1.000
_cell.angle_alpha   90.00
_cell.angle_beta   90.00
_cell.angle_gamma   90.00
#
_symmetry.space_group_name_H-M   'P 1'
#
loop_
_entity.id
_entity.type
_entity.pdbx_description
1 polymer ?
#
loop_
_entity_poly.entity_id
_entity_poly.type
_entity_poly.pdbx_seq_one_letter_code
_entity_poly.pdbx_strand_id
1 'polypeptide(L)'
;MANKKVFITGASGNMGWHSFKQIYDNRADLDIVVLLRDSEKNRAKFAQFLGDPRVKIVWGDFGNYDKILECVTGASYVLHIGGLVSPAADYYPKKTLKTNVQAAENIVNAIKAQPDPDAIRVVY
;
A
#
# COMPACT_ATOMS: atom_id res chain seq x y z
N MET A 1 -16.41 -16.49 -8.28
CA MET A 1 -16.55 -15.17 -7.65
C MET A 1 -15.24 -14.44 -7.66
N ALA A 2 -15.28 -13.13 -7.86
CA ALA A 2 -14.07 -12.32 -7.79
C ALA A 2 -13.53 -12.29 -6.35
N ASN A 3 -12.22 -12.34 -6.21
CA ASN A 3 -11.57 -12.20 -4.91
C ASN A 3 -11.79 -10.79 -4.36
N LYS A 4 -11.81 -10.66 -3.04
CA LYS A 4 -11.70 -9.34 -2.42
C LYS A 4 -10.29 -8.83 -2.56
N LYS A 5 -10.13 -7.52 -2.53
CA LYS A 5 -8.84 -6.86 -2.78
C LYS A 5 -8.35 -6.16 -1.52
N VAL A 6 -7.07 -6.34 -1.20
CA VAL A 6 -6.40 -5.63 -0.12
C VAL A 6 -5.31 -4.74 -0.69
N PHE A 7 -5.30 -3.47 -0.29
CA PHE A 7 -4.24 -2.53 -0.62
C PHE A 7 -3.28 -2.44 0.56
N ILE A 8 -1.98 -2.68 0.31
CA ILE A 8 -0.95 -2.65 1.34
C ILE A 8 0.05 -1.54 1.01
N THR A 9 0.26 -0.63 1.95
CA THR A 9 1.35 0.33 1.86
C THR A 9 2.55 -0.19 2.64
N GLY A 10 3.76 0.20 2.23
CA GLY A 10 4.98 -0.17 2.94
C GLY A 10 5.39 -1.63 2.78
N ALA A 11 4.91 -2.30 1.72
CA ALA A 11 5.19 -3.71 1.50
C ALA A 11 6.67 -4.02 1.26
N SER A 12 7.47 -3.02 0.89
CA SER A 12 8.92 -3.21 0.72
C SER A 12 9.71 -3.14 2.03
N GLY A 13 9.10 -2.65 3.11
CA GLY A 13 9.73 -2.60 4.42
C GLY A 13 9.60 -3.92 5.16
N ASN A 14 10.27 -4.02 6.31
CA ASN A 14 10.30 -5.24 7.11
C ASN A 14 8.90 -5.75 7.45
N MET A 15 8.14 -4.90 8.14
CA MET A 15 6.81 -5.27 8.63
C MET A 15 5.84 -5.49 7.46
N GLY A 16 5.87 -4.59 6.49
CA GLY A 16 5.00 -4.67 5.33
C GLY A 16 5.29 -5.89 4.46
N TRP A 17 6.56 -6.24 4.29
CA TRP A 17 6.95 -7.44 3.53
C TRP A 17 6.42 -8.71 4.18
N HIS A 18 6.56 -8.83 5.51
CA HIS A 18 6.03 -9.99 6.23
C HIS A 18 4.52 -10.07 6.13
N SER A 19 3.84 -8.94 6.28
CA SER A 19 2.37 -8.89 6.14
C SER A 19 1.94 -9.29 4.73
N PHE A 20 2.61 -8.76 3.71
CA PHE A 20 2.36 -9.10 2.31
C PHE A 20 2.51 -10.61 2.07
N LYS A 21 3.63 -11.17 2.52
CA LYS A 21 3.91 -12.60 2.33
C LYS A 21 2.90 -13.48 3.07
N GLN A 22 2.52 -13.12 4.27
CA GLN A 22 1.53 -13.89 5.02
C GLN A 22 0.17 -13.90 4.32
N ILE A 23 -0.27 -12.76 3.83
CA ILE A 23 -1.53 -12.69 3.10
C ILE A 23 -1.43 -13.49 1.80
N TYR A 24 -0.33 -13.33 1.08
CA TYR A 24 -0.13 -14.05 -0.18
C TYR A 24 -0.17 -15.58 0.02
N ASP A 25 0.53 -16.06 1.06
CA ASP A 25 0.67 -17.50 1.30
C ASP A 25 -0.56 -18.13 1.93
N ASN A 26 -1.33 -17.37 2.73
CA ASN A 26 -2.40 -17.95 3.55
C ASN A 26 -3.81 -17.52 3.14
N ARG A 27 -3.94 -16.48 2.32
CA ARG A 27 -5.25 -15.94 1.93
C ARG A 27 -5.38 -15.92 0.42
N ALA A 28 -5.59 -17.09 -0.17
CA ALA A 28 -5.81 -17.21 -1.61
C ALA A 28 -7.10 -16.53 -2.08
N ASP A 29 -7.99 -16.19 -1.16
CA ASP A 29 -9.24 -15.48 -1.41
C ASP A 29 -9.05 -13.96 -1.56
N LEU A 30 -7.82 -13.45 -1.38
CA LEU A 30 -7.52 -12.03 -1.50
C LEU A 30 -6.58 -11.77 -2.66
N ASP A 31 -6.91 -10.78 -3.46
CA ASP A 31 -5.98 -10.16 -4.40
C ASP A 31 -5.28 -9.01 -3.68
N ILE A 32 -4.03 -8.77 -4.02
CA ILE A 32 -3.18 -7.82 -3.31
C ILE A 32 -2.76 -6.71 -4.27
N VAL A 33 -2.89 -5.46 -3.82
CA VAL A 33 -2.35 -4.29 -4.51
C VAL A 33 -1.32 -3.65 -3.60
N VAL A 34 -0.13 -3.39 -4.13
CA VAL A 34 0.93 -2.71 -3.39
C VAL A 34 1.34 -1.44 -4.12
N LEU A 35 1.58 -0.37 -3.35
CA LEU A 35 2.16 0.86 -3.87
C LEU A 35 3.63 0.87 -3.49
N LEU A 36 4.50 0.92 -4.49
CA LEU A 36 5.95 0.85 -4.28
C LEU A 36 6.62 2.02 -4.95
N ARG A 37 7.61 2.60 -4.26
CA ARG A 37 8.50 3.57 -4.89
C ARG A 37 9.31 2.85 -5.97
N ASP A 38 9.43 3.48 -7.14
CA ASP A 38 10.18 2.92 -8.24
C ASP A 38 11.68 3.03 -7.95
N SER A 39 12.29 1.91 -7.58
CA SER A 39 13.71 1.79 -7.30
C SER A 39 14.20 0.42 -7.74
N GLU A 40 15.51 0.33 -8.00
CA GLU A 40 16.10 -0.97 -8.37
C GLU A 40 15.88 -2.02 -7.28
N LYS A 41 16.00 -1.60 -6.00
CA LYS A 41 15.80 -2.48 -4.86
C LYS A 41 14.38 -3.04 -4.83
N ASN A 42 13.37 -2.19 -5.02
CA ASN A 42 11.98 -2.62 -5.00
C ASN A 42 11.64 -3.48 -6.22
N ARG A 43 12.18 -3.12 -7.39
CA ARG A 43 11.97 -3.92 -8.60
C ARG A 43 12.56 -5.32 -8.45
N ALA A 44 13.74 -5.43 -7.86
CA ALA A 44 14.37 -6.73 -7.61
C ALA A 44 13.58 -7.54 -6.57
N LYS A 45 13.14 -6.90 -5.50
CA LYS A 45 12.42 -7.58 -4.42
C LYS A 45 11.07 -8.16 -4.88
N PHE A 46 10.36 -7.43 -5.75
CA PHE A 46 9.04 -7.83 -6.21
C PHE A 46 9.05 -8.47 -7.60
N ALA A 47 10.23 -8.73 -8.17
CA ALA A 47 10.33 -9.30 -9.52
C ALA A 47 9.56 -10.61 -9.67
N GLN A 48 9.57 -11.45 -8.65
CA GLN A 48 8.88 -12.75 -8.67
C GLN A 48 7.35 -12.60 -8.73
N PHE A 49 6.81 -11.43 -8.41
CA PHE A 49 5.37 -11.18 -8.42
C PHE A 49 4.89 -10.44 -9.66
N LEU A 50 5.82 -10.03 -10.53
CA LEU A 50 5.44 -9.42 -11.80
C LEU A 50 4.75 -10.49 -12.66
N GLY A 51 3.56 -10.18 -13.12
CA GLY A 51 2.78 -11.16 -13.89
C GLY A 51 1.93 -12.11 -13.06
N ASP A 52 2.03 -12.07 -11.73
CA ASP A 52 1.15 -12.85 -10.87
C ASP A 52 -0.25 -12.21 -10.89
N PRO A 53 -1.29 -12.95 -11.30
CA PRO A 53 -2.64 -12.37 -11.42
C PRO A 53 -3.23 -11.92 -10.09
N ARG A 54 -2.71 -12.39 -8.96
CA ARG A 54 -3.16 -12.01 -7.62
C ARG A 54 -2.48 -10.76 -7.09
N VAL A 55 -1.39 -10.30 -7.71
CA VAL A 55 -0.59 -9.20 -7.20
C VAL A 55 -0.50 -8.11 -8.26
N LYS A 56 -1.03 -6.93 -7.92
CA LYS A 56 -0.90 -5.74 -8.75
C LYS A 56 0.10 -4.79 -8.09
N ILE A 57 1.14 -4.42 -8.81
CA ILE A 57 2.14 -3.47 -8.34
C ILE A 57 1.90 -2.13 -9.02
N VAL A 58 1.71 -1.09 -8.21
CA VAL A 58 1.58 0.29 -8.68
C VAL A 58 2.84 1.04 -8.26
N TRP A 59 3.54 1.59 -9.24
CA TRP A 59 4.78 2.33 -8.99
C TRP A 59 4.45 3.80 -8.76
N GLY A 60 4.77 4.30 -7.57
CA GLY A 60 4.51 5.67 -7.18
C GLY A 60 4.81 5.89 -5.72
N ASP A 61 4.56 7.09 -5.22
CA ASP A 61 4.79 7.40 -3.80
C ASP A 61 3.52 7.99 -3.16
N PHE A 62 3.62 8.29 -1.86
CA PHE A 62 2.49 8.77 -1.08
C PHE A 62 2.00 10.17 -1.49
N GLY A 63 2.83 10.95 -2.17
CA GLY A 63 2.44 12.24 -2.70
C GLY A 63 1.63 12.15 -3.98
N ASN A 64 1.51 10.97 -4.55
CA ASN A 64 0.89 10.73 -5.84
C ASN A 64 -0.55 10.26 -5.65
N TYR A 65 -1.45 11.20 -5.45
CA TYR A 65 -2.87 10.89 -5.15
C TYR A 65 -3.49 9.97 -6.20
N ASP A 66 -3.22 10.22 -7.49
CA ASP A 66 -3.80 9.41 -8.56
C ASP A 66 -3.41 7.94 -8.45
N LYS A 67 -2.17 7.66 -8.03
CA LYS A 67 -1.70 6.29 -7.82
C LYS A 67 -2.35 5.65 -6.60
N ILE A 68 -2.52 6.42 -5.52
CA ILE A 68 -3.23 5.95 -4.33
C ILE A 68 -4.70 5.66 -4.66
N LEU A 69 -5.34 6.54 -5.43
CA LEU A 69 -6.72 6.33 -5.86
C LEU A 69 -6.84 5.04 -6.67
N GLU A 70 -5.89 4.79 -7.59
CA GLU A 70 -5.87 3.54 -8.35
C GLU A 70 -5.79 2.32 -7.44
N CYS A 71 -4.96 2.38 -6.40
CA CYS A 71 -4.80 1.29 -5.45
C CYS A 71 -6.05 1.06 -4.60
N VAL A 72 -6.72 2.13 -4.20
CA VAL A 72 -7.90 2.06 -3.32
C VAL A 72 -9.16 1.64 -4.08
N THR A 73 -9.22 1.96 -5.38
CA THR A 73 -10.40 1.66 -6.19
C THR A 73 -10.69 0.15 -6.19
N GLY A 74 -11.86 -0.21 -5.70
CA GLY A 74 -12.28 -1.62 -5.59
C GLY A 74 -11.71 -2.38 -4.40
N ALA A 75 -10.92 -1.72 -3.54
CA ALA A 75 -10.36 -2.38 -2.37
C ALA A 75 -11.42 -2.60 -1.29
N SER A 76 -11.36 -3.75 -0.62
CA SER A 76 -12.18 -4.05 0.56
C SER A 76 -11.43 -3.75 1.85
N TYR A 77 -10.10 -3.82 1.80
CA TYR A 77 -9.23 -3.61 2.95
C TYR A 77 -8.07 -2.72 2.57
N VAL A 78 -7.65 -1.85 3.49
CA VAL A 78 -6.45 -1.04 3.35
C VAL A 78 -5.58 -1.28 4.58
N LEU A 79 -4.36 -1.79 4.36
CA LEU A 79 -3.36 -1.95 5.40
C LEU A 79 -2.31 -0.87 5.22
N HIS A 80 -2.37 0.17 6.05
CA HIS A 80 -1.45 1.30 5.97
C HIS A 80 -0.28 1.08 6.93
N ILE A 81 0.76 0.44 6.44
CA ILE A 81 1.98 0.14 7.20
C ILE A 81 3.10 1.12 6.83
N GLY A 82 3.03 1.70 5.63
CA GLY A 82 4.05 2.59 5.13
C GLY A 82 4.16 3.89 5.90
N GLY A 83 5.35 4.49 5.81
CA GLY A 83 5.70 5.73 6.46
C GLY A 83 7.18 5.76 6.75
N LEU A 84 7.71 6.92 7.11
CA LEU A 84 9.08 7.04 7.55
C LEU A 84 9.16 6.73 9.04
N VAL A 85 10.13 5.90 9.42
CA VAL A 85 10.37 5.49 10.81
C VAL A 85 11.82 5.75 11.17
N SER A 86 12.16 5.64 12.44
CA SER A 86 13.56 5.77 12.89
C SER A 86 14.48 4.76 12.19
N PRO A 87 15.73 5.12 11.82
CA PRO A 87 16.37 6.40 12.16
C PRO A 87 16.01 7.58 11.24
N ALA A 88 15.34 7.34 10.11
CA ALA A 88 15.02 8.42 9.16
C ALA A 88 14.14 9.48 9.81
N ALA A 89 13.18 9.09 10.65
CA ALA A 89 12.30 10.01 11.35
C ALA A 89 13.05 10.93 12.30
N ASP A 90 14.10 10.42 12.92
CA ASP A 90 14.93 11.19 13.87
C ASP A 90 15.79 12.23 13.16
N TYR A 91 16.29 11.89 11.97
CA TYR A 91 17.16 12.79 11.20
C TYR A 91 16.37 13.84 10.42
N TYR A 92 15.15 13.52 10.00
CA TYR A 92 14.33 14.39 9.16
C TYR A 92 12.90 14.52 9.70
N PRO A 93 12.72 15.09 10.92
CA PRO A 93 11.40 15.07 11.55
C PRO A 93 10.33 15.85 10.78
N LYS A 94 10.66 16.99 10.19
CA LYS A 94 9.69 17.77 9.40
C LYS A 94 9.28 17.07 8.13
N LYS A 95 10.24 16.46 7.42
CA LYS A 95 9.96 15.69 6.21
C LYS A 95 9.12 14.45 6.54
N THR A 96 9.45 13.78 7.63
CA THR A 96 8.72 12.60 8.09
C THR A 96 7.27 12.93 8.39
N LEU A 97 7.03 14.00 9.15
CA LEU A 97 5.69 14.43 9.49
C LEU A 97 4.88 14.76 8.23
N LYS A 98 5.46 15.56 7.33
CA LYS A 98 4.80 15.95 6.08
C LYS A 98 4.45 14.73 5.24
N THR A 99 5.38 13.81 5.07
CA THR A 99 5.18 12.60 4.26
C THR A 99 4.09 11.72 4.87
N ASN A 100 4.13 11.50 6.18
CA ASN A 100 3.18 10.62 6.84
C ASN A 100 1.77 11.22 6.86
N VAL A 101 1.65 12.52 7.10
CA VAL A 101 0.36 13.22 7.05
C VAL A 101 -0.21 13.20 5.64
N GLN A 102 0.61 13.49 4.63
CA GLN A 102 0.16 13.48 3.25
C GLN A 102 -0.31 12.11 2.80
N ALA A 103 0.41 11.06 3.21
CA ALA A 103 0.01 9.68 2.92
C ALA A 103 -1.36 9.37 3.51
N ALA A 104 -1.57 9.70 4.78
CA ALA A 104 -2.85 9.47 5.44
C ALA A 104 -3.98 10.26 4.80
N GLU A 105 -3.76 11.53 4.49
CA GLU A 105 -4.76 12.38 3.83
C GLU A 105 -5.14 11.84 2.46
N ASN A 106 -4.16 11.44 1.66
CA ASN A 106 -4.42 10.92 0.32
C ASN A 106 -5.20 9.61 0.37
N ILE A 107 -4.88 8.74 1.33
CA ILE A 107 -5.59 7.47 1.50
C ILE A 107 -7.05 7.74 1.92
N VAL A 108 -7.25 8.61 2.90
CA VAL A 108 -8.60 8.97 3.36
C VAL A 108 -9.42 9.57 2.23
N ASN A 109 -8.84 10.50 1.47
CA ASN A 109 -9.54 11.14 0.35
C ASN A 109 -9.88 10.14 -0.75
N ALA A 110 -8.97 9.20 -1.03
CA ALA A 110 -9.21 8.15 -2.02
C ALA A 110 -10.35 7.22 -1.59
N ILE A 111 -10.40 6.89 -0.30
CA ILE A 111 -11.50 6.07 0.26
C ILE A 111 -12.83 6.80 0.15
N LYS A 112 -12.86 8.09 0.52
CA LYS A 112 -14.07 8.91 0.44
C LYS A 112 -14.60 9.03 -0.99
N ALA A 113 -13.73 8.92 -1.98
CA ALA A 113 -14.11 9.00 -3.40
C ALA A 113 -14.75 7.71 -3.92
N GLN A 114 -14.74 6.62 -3.14
CA GLN A 114 -15.32 5.35 -3.55
C GLN A 114 -16.86 5.38 -3.41
N PRO A 115 -17.59 4.54 -4.20
CA PRO A 115 -19.05 4.49 -4.12
C PRO A 115 -19.59 4.10 -2.74
N ASP A 116 -18.87 3.25 -2.01
CA ASP A 116 -19.27 2.81 -0.67
C ASP A 116 -18.07 2.86 0.27
N PRO A 117 -17.71 4.08 0.75
CA PRO A 117 -16.52 4.23 1.61
C PRO A 117 -16.61 3.43 2.92
N ASP A 118 -17.82 3.28 3.46
CA ASP A 118 -18.02 2.62 4.75
C ASP A 118 -17.76 1.11 4.69
N ALA A 119 -17.79 0.53 3.49
CA ALA A 119 -17.49 -0.90 3.30
C ALA A 119 -15.99 -1.20 3.33
N ILE A 120 -15.13 -0.19 3.26
CA ILE A 120 -13.67 -0.35 3.25
C ILE A 120 -13.15 -0.33 4.68
N ARG A 121 -12.44 -1.39 5.06
CA ARG A 121 -11.81 -1.47 6.38
C ARG A 121 -10.36 -1.06 6.30
N VAL A 122 -9.96 -0.14 7.20
CA VAL A 122 -8.60 0.39 7.24
C VAL A 122 -7.93 -0.06 8.53
N VAL A 123 -6.69 -0.54 8.40
CA VAL A 123 -5.84 -0.92 9.53
C VAL A 123 -4.54 -0.13 9.44
N TYR A 124 -4.17 0.48 10.54
CA TYR A 124 -2.93 1.25 10.65
C TYR A 124 -1.84 0.47 11.37
#